data_92416df900c49ac20d6d12cf90403dfe
#
_entry.id   92416df900c49ac20d6d12cf90403dfe
#
_cell.length_a   1.000
_cell.length_b   1.000
_cell.length_c   1.000
_cell.angle_alpha   90.00
_cell.angle_beta   90.00
_cell.angle_gamma   90.00
#
_symmetry.space_group_name_H-M   'P 1'
#
loop_
_entity.id
_entity.type
_entity.pdbx_description
1 polymer ?
#
loop_
_entity_poly.entity_id
_entity_poly.type
_entity_poly.pdbx_seq_one_letter_code
_entity_poly.pdbx_strand_id
1 'polypeptide(L)'
;VETSFVPMDFLTANIELLDEKKAQTTYKIEYVSKYVEKWLFVMSNVDEVKNINFIDCMCNAGIYKDGDKGTAIKVLKLFNDFALQHTDKTFNLIINDISPDRLRIITTIINDYVGVKATNINIVTRNMDVNAFLSDEEFFKKYFNCYPKRSSNLVFVDPYNFCTVKISMLEK
;
A
#
# COMPACT_ATOMS: atom_id res chain seq x y z
N VAL A 1 -18.76 19.75 6.73
CA VAL A 1 -17.56 19.84 5.89
C VAL A 1 -16.58 18.84 6.46
N GLU A 2 -16.41 17.68 5.82
CA GLU A 2 -15.36 16.75 6.22
C GLU A 2 -14.02 17.44 6.01
N THR A 3 -13.34 17.74 7.10
CA THR A 3 -11.98 18.28 7.06
C THR A 3 -11.06 17.21 6.47
N SER A 4 -10.31 17.57 5.45
CA SER A 4 -9.25 16.70 4.91
C SER A 4 -8.38 16.16 6.05
N PHE A 5 -7.96 14.88 5.98
CA PHE A 5 -7.13 14.28 7.02
C PHE A 5 -5.68 14.83 7.03
N VAL A 6 -5.30 15.57 6.02
CA VAL A 6 -4.08 16.38 5.95
C VAL A 6 -4.42 17.86 5.87
N PRO A 7 -3.55 18.75 6.33
CA PRO A 7 -3.78 20.21 6.25
C PRO A 7 -3.92 20.70 4.80
N MET A 8 -4.70 21.76 4.60
CA MET A 8 -4.98 22.32 3.27
C MET A 8 -3.73 22.93 2.62
N ASP A 9 -2.83 23.51 3.40
CA ASP A 9 -1.56 24.02 2.93
C ASP A 9 -0.64 22.90 2.41
N PHE A 10 -0.67 21.72 3.05
CA PHE A 10 0.03 20.53 2.54
C PHE A 10 -0.53 20.08 1.18
N LEU A 11 -1.86 20.06 1.02
CA LEU A 11 -2.49 19.72 -0.26
C LEU A 11 -2.12 20.72 -1.34
N THR A 12 -2.22 22.01 -1.04
CA THR A 12 -1.92 23.09 -1.99
C THR A 12 -0.46 23.05 -2.44
N ALA A 13 0.46 22.85 -1.51
CA ALA A 13 1.89 22.79 -1.81
C ALA A 13 2.29 21.63 -2.72
N ASN A 14 1.49 20.55 -2.75
CA ASN A 14 1.78 19.34 -3.53
C ASN A 14 0.79 19.12 -4.69
N ILE A 15 -0.13 20.03 -4.97
CA ILE A 15 -1.28 19.84 -5.86
C ILE A 15 -0.93 19.34 -7.26
N GLU A 16 0.20 19.77 -7.82
CA GLU A 16 0.66 19.37 -9.15
C GLU A 16 1.07 17.89 -9.24
N LEU A 17 1.40 17.27 -8.11
CA LEU A 17 1.82 15.89 -8.02
C LEU A 17 0.65 14.95 -7.66
N LEU A 18 -0.51 15.50 -7.30
CA LEU A 18 -1.68 14.74 -6.89
C LEU A 18 -2.60 14.48 -8.08
N ASP A 19 -3.17 13.29 -8.11
CA ASP A 19 -4.16 12.91 -9.11
C ASP A 19 -5.56 13.39 -8.74
N GLU A 20 -6.39 13.63 -9.76
CA GLU A 20 -7.82 13.84 -9.58
C GLU A 20 -8.52 12.50 -9.34
N LYS A 21 -9.36 12.45 -8.32
CA LYS A 21 -10.14 11.25 -8.03
C LYS A 21 -11.38 11.20 -8.94
N LYS A 22 -11.42 10.23 -9.84
CA LYS A 22 -12.59 9.94 -10.67
C LYS A 22 -13.60 9.08 -9.89
N ALA A 23 -14.89 9.14 -10.27
CA ALA A 23 -15.95 8.36 -9.61
C ALA A 23 -15.63 6.84 -9.58
N GLN A 24 -15.16 6.28 -10.69
CA GLN A 24 -14.73 4.88 -10.77
C GLN A 24 -13.58 4.54 -9.82
N THR A 25 -12.69 5.51 -9.56
CA THR A 25 -11.57 5.34 -8.62
C THR A 25 -12.09 5.21 -7.18
N THR A 26 -13.12 5.94 -6.81
CA THR A 26 -13.76 5.83 -5.50
C THR A 26 -14.27 4.42 -5.25
N TYR A 27 -15.06 3.87 -6.17
CA TYR A 27 -15.58 2.50 -6.06
C TYR A 27 -14.47 1.45 -6.00
N LYS A 28 -13.42 1.61 -6.82
CA LYS A 28 -12.26 0.72 -6.80
C LYS A 28 -11.58 0.70 -5.45
N ILE A 29 -11.28 1.88 -4.88
CA ILE A 29 -10.60 2.01 -3.60
C ILE A 29 -11.45 1.40 -2.47
N GLU A 30 -12.76 1.64 -2.48
CA GLU A 30 -13.68 1.05 -1.49
C GLU A 30 -13.73 -0.46 -1.60
N TYR A 31 -13.82 -0.99 -2.82
CA TYR A 31 -13.84 -2.43 -3.05
C TYR A 31 -12.54 -3.09 -2.58
N VAL A 32 -11.39 -2.54 -2.98
CA VAL A 32 -10.07 -3.05 -2.55
C VAL A 32 -9.94 -2.99 -1.03
N SER A 33 -10.34 -1.89 -0.40
CA SER A 33 -10.26 -1.74 1.06
C SER A 33 -11.11 -2.78 1.79
N LYS A 34 -12.33 -3.05 1.33
CA LYS A 34 -13.20 -4.10 1.90
C LYS A 34 -12.62 -5.50 1.68
N TYR A 35 -12.01 -5.74 0.51
CA TYR A 35 -11.33 -7.00 0.24
C TYR A 35 -10.14 -7.21 1.17
N VAL A 36 -9.30 -6.20 1.31
CA VAL A 36 -8.12 -6.24 2.20
C VAL A 36 -8.54 -6.47 3.66
N GLU A 37 -9.58 -5.81 4.13
CA GLU A 37 -10.11 -6.02 5.49
C GLU A 37 -10.51 -7.48 5.73
N LYS A 38 -11.25 -8.08 4.81
CA LYS A 38 -11.63 -9.50 4.89
C LYS A 38 -10.43 -10.44 4.79
N TRP A 39 -9.50 -10.15 3.89
CA TRP A 39 -8.27 -10.90 3.75
C TRP A 39 -7.43 -10.84 5.03
N LEU A 40 -7.28 -9.66 5.64
CA LEU A 40 -6.62 -9.50 6.92
C LEU A 40 -7.30 -10.29 8.01
N PHE A 41 -8.62 -10.21 8.11
CA PHE A 41 -9.38 -11.00 9.09
C PHE A 41 -9.10 -12.50 8.96
N VAL A 42 -9.11 -13.04 7.75
CA VAL A 42 -8.83 -14.46 7.55
C VAL A 42 -7.37 -14.78 7.85
N MET A 43 -6.41 -14.04 7.26
CA MET A 43 -4.99 -14.38 7.36
C MET A 43 -4.40 -14.12 8.75
N SER A 44 -4.95 -13.17 9.48
CA SER A 44 -4.54 -12.91 10.87
C SER A 44 -4.95 -14.03 11.83
N ASN A 45 -5.99 -14.79 11.49
CA ASN A 45 -6.45 -15.93 12.29
C ASN A 45 -5.90 -17.29 11.83
N VAL A 46 -5.04 -17.34 10.83
CA VAL A 46 -4.32 -18.56 10.42
C VAL A 46 -2.99 -18.63 11.17
N ASP A 47 -2.83 -19.61 12.05
CA ASP A 47 -1.67 -19.70 12.96
C ASP A 47 -0.33 -19.83 12.22
N GLU A 48 -0.29 -20.54 11.10
CA GLU A 48 0.92 -20.73 10.30
C GLU A 48 1.35 -19.45 9.56
N VAL A 49 0.44 -18.52 9.28
CA VAL A 49 0.78 -17.26 8.63
C VAL A 49 1.39 -16.32 9.67
N LYS A 50 2.66 -15.99 9.50
CA LYS A 50 3.40 -15.07 10.39
C LYS A 50 3.76 -13.75 9.73
N ASN A 51 3.79 -13.71 8.40
CA ASN A 51 4.04 -12.49 7.65
C ASN A 51 2.85 -12.18 6.74
N ILE A 52 2.32 -10.99 6.84
CA ILE A 52 1.19 -10.48 6.06
C ILE A 52 1.71 -9.30 5.24
N ASN A 53 1.78 -9.47 3.92
CA ASN A 53 2.42 -8.53 3.03
C ASN A 53 1.40 -7.94 2.05
N PHE A 54 1.22 -6.63 2.09
CA PHE A 54 0.50 -5.90 1.05
C PHE A 54 1.50 -5.12 0.22
N ILE A 55 1.50 -5.37 -1.09
CA ILE A 55 2.42 -4.76 -2.05
C ILE A 55 1.62 -3.88 -3.01
N ASP A 56 1.77 -2.57 -2.90
CA ASP A 56 1.22 -1.60 -3.84
C ASP A 56 2.30 -1.24 -4.86
N CYS A 57 2.16 -1.79 -6.07
CA CYS A 57 3.17 -1.65 -7.11
C CYS A 57 3.21 -0.28 -7.77
N MET A 58 2.15 0.54 -7.59
CA MET A 58 2.02 1.88 -8.16
C MET A 58 1.22 2.76 -7.20
N CYS A 59 1.83 3.08 -6.03
CA CYS A 59 1.11 3.64 -4.88
C CYS A 59 0.71 5.13 -5.05
N ASN A 60 1.24 5.81 -6.06
CA ASN A 60 1.05 7.25 -6.23
C ASN A 60 1.45 8.06 -4.99
N ALA A 61 0.86 9.24 -4.81
CA ALA A 61 1.11 10.09 -3.65
C ALA A 61 0.36 9.66 -2.38
N GLY A 62 -0.46 8.61 -2.46
CA GLY A 62 -1.26 8.11 -1.33
C GLY A 62 -2.46 8.98 -0.95
N ILE A 63 -2.65 10.10 -1.64
CA ILE A 63 -3.76 11.05 -1.46
C ILE A 63 -4.14 11.65 -2.81
N TYR A 64 -5.40 12.06 -2.94
CA TYR A 64 -5.93 12.74 -4.11
C TYR A 64 -6.08 14.25 -3.89
N LYS A 65 -6.30 15.02 -4.95
CA LYS A 65 -6.46 16.48 -4.89
C LYS A 65 -7.60 16.94 -3.97
N ASP A 66 -8.64 16.13 -3.83
CA ASP A 66 -9.77 16.37 -2.92
C ASP A 66 -9.47 16.03 -1.45
N GLY A 67 -8.25 15.58 -1.14
CA GLY A 67 -7.83 15.18 0.19
C GLY A 67 -8.23 13.76 0.59
N ASP A 68 -8.83 12.98 -0.30
CA ASP A 68 -9.18 11.59 -0.02
C ASP A 68 -7.96 10.66 -0.07
N LYS A 69 -8.03 9.63 0.77
CA LYS A 69 -6.97 8.63 0.94
C LYS A 69 -6.91 7.66 -0.23
N GLY A 70 -5.71 7.43 -0.73
CA GLY A 70 -5.40 6.35 -1.66
C GLY A 70 -5.37 4.97 -0.98
N THR A 71 -5.21 3.92 -1.79
CA THR A 71 -5.24 2.53 -1.35
C THR A 71 -4.22 2.23 -0.26
N ALA A 72 -2.95 2.58 -0.46
CA ALA A 72 -1.89 2.27 0.51
C ALA A 72 -2.13 2.91 1.89
N ILE A 73 -2.67 4.13 1.93
CA ILE A 73 -3.00 4.81 3.20
C ILE A 73 -4.18 4.14 3.91
N LYS A 74 -5.19 3.70 3.16
CA LYS A 74 -6.32 2.93 3.75
C LYS A 74 -5.85 1.58 4.28
N VAL A 75 -4.96 0.90 3.57
CA VAL A 75 -4.37 -0.38 4.03
C VAL A 75 -3.53 -0.18 5.29
N LEU A 76 -2.73 0.89 5.38
CA LEU A 76 -1.99 1.18 6.61
C LEU A 76 -2.89 1.38 7.83
N LYS A 77 -4.05 2.04 7.64
CA LYS A 77 -5.02 2.17 8.73
C LYS A 77 -5.56 0.81 9.20
N LEU A 78 -5.90 -0.07 8.26
CA LEU A 78 -6.29 -1.44 8.58
C LEU A 78 -5.15 -2.20 9.29
N PHE A 79 -3.91 -2.07 8.81
CA PHE A 79 -2.75 -2.68 9.46
C PHE A 79 -2.58 -2.20 10.91
N ASN A 80 -2.77 -0.91 11.16
CA ASN A 80 -2.71 -0.35 12.52
C ASN A 80 -3.75 -1.01 13.45
N ASP A 81 -4.94 -1.30 12.96
CA ASP A 81 -6.01 -1.92 13.75
C ASP A 81 -5.73 -3.41 13.99
N PHE A 82 -5.33 -4.15 12.95
CA PHE A 82 -5.08 -5.59 13.03
C PHE A 82 -3.79 -5.92 13.79
N ALA A 83 -2.71 -5.16 13.58
CA ALA A 83 -1.41 -5.43 14.19
C ALA A 83 -1.41 -5.31 15.72
N LEU A 84 -2.24 -4.42 16.27
CA LEU A 84 -2.43 -4.29 17.71
C LEU A 84 -3.10 -5.53 18.33
N GLN A 85 -3.92 -6.24 17.56
CA GLN A 85 -4.63 -7.43 18.00
C GLN A 85 -3.85 -8.73 17.73
N HIS A 86 -2.92 -8.71 16.78
CA HIS A 86 -2.15 -9.88 16.32
C HIS A 86 -0.64 -9.63 16.41
N THR A 87 -0.16 -9.50 17.66
CA THR A 87 1.25 -9.15 17.96
C THR A 87 2.25 -10.24 17.62
N ASP A 88 1.78 -11.47 17.38
CA ASP A 88 2.59 -12.62 16.93
C ASP A 88 2.84 -12.63 15.41
N LYS A 89 2.30 -11.67 14.67
CA LYS A 89 2.44 -11.53 13.22
C LYS A 89 3.18 -10.26 12.85
N THR A 90 3.78 -10.27 11.67
CA THR A 90 4.44 -9.11 11.07
C THR A 90 3.64 -8.63 9.88
N PHE A 91 3.36 -7.34 9.82
CA PHE A 91 2.63 -6.68 8.73
C PHE A 91 3.60 -5.82 7.92
N ASN A 92 3.74 -6.11 6.65
CA ASN A 92 4.63 -5.37 5.76
C ASN A 92 3.81 -4.64 4.69
N LEU A 93 3.82 -3.32 4.75
CA LEU A 93 3.30 -2.45 3.69
C LEU A 93 4.46 -2.08 2.77
N ILE A 94 4.44 -2.62 1.57
CA ILE A 94 5.45 -2.37 0.54
C ILE A 94 4.83 -1.47 -0.50
N ILE A 95 5.41 -0.31 -0.71
CA ILE A 95 4.93 0.69 -1.66
C ILE A 95 6.00 1.02 -2.68
N ASN A 96 5.61 1.03 -3.95
CA ASN A 96 6.47 1.39 -5.06
C ASN A 96 5.83 2.48 -5.92
N ASP A 97 6.64 3.43 -6.36
CA ASP A 97 6.27 4.37 -7.41
C ASP A 97 7.52 4.78 -8.19
N ILE A 98 7.35 5.09 -9.47
CA ILE A 98 8.44 5.58 -10.32
C ILE A 98 8.84 7.02 -9.95
N SER A 99 7.92 7.80 -9.40
CA SER A 99 8.14 9.19 -9.00
C SER A 99 8.68 9.28 -7.57
N PRO A 100 9.92 9.74 -7.37
CA PRO A 100 10.47 9.95 -6.04
C PRO A 100 9.71 11.03 -5.26
N ASP A 101 9.14 12.03 -5.93
CA ASP A 101 8.36 13.08 -5.30
C ASP A 101 7.03 12.55 -4.75
N ARG A 102 6.34 11.67 -5.47
CA ARG A 102 5.13 10.99 -4.98
C ARG A 102 5.45 10.11 -3.77
N LEU A 103 6.56 9.38 -3.80
CA LEU A 103 7.02 8.60 -2.64
C LEU A 103 7.35 9.47 -1.44
N ARG A 104 7.94 10.65 -1.65
CA ARG A 104 8.17 11.62 -0.58
C ARG A 104 6.85 12.08 0.05
N ILE A 105 5.84 12.38 -0.76
CA ILE A 105 4.52 12.80 -0.27
C ILE A 105 3.87 11.69 0.56
N ILE A 106 3.77 10.48 0.05
CA ILE A 106 3.14 9.38 0.78
C ILE A 106 3.90 9.03 2.06
N THR A 107 5.23 9.09 2.05
CA THR A 107 6.06 8.86 3.23
C THR A 107 5.83 9.95 4.29
N THR A 108 5.72 11.21 3.89
CA THR A 108 5.35 12.31 4.80
C THR A 108 3.96 12.07 5.40
N ILE A 109 2.98 11.68 4.57
CA ILE A 109 1.63 11.36 5.07
C ILE A 109 1.65 10.23 6.09
N ILE A 110 2.42 9.18 5.82
CA ILE A 110 2.55 8.05 6.75
C ILE A 110 3.14 8.50 8.08
N ASN A 111 4.22 9.28 8.05
CA ASN A 111 4.95 9.67 9.25
C ASN A 111 4.21 10.73 10.08
N ASP A 112 3.66 11.75 9.42
CA ASP A 112 3.20 12.95 10.11
C ASP A 112 1.70 12.96 10.38
N TYR A 113 0.90 12.23 9.56
CA TYR A 113 -0.57 12.32 9.63
C TYR A 113 -1.28 11.00 9.94
N VAL A 114 -0.70 9.86 9.58
CA VAL A 114 -1.31 8.54 9.86
C VAL A 114 -0.65 7.90 11.07
N GLY A 115 0.67 7.80 11.02
CA GLY A 115 1.49 7.11 12.01
C GLY A 115 1.41 5.57 11.91
N VAL A 116 2.48 4.94 12.33
CA VAL A 116 2.56 3.49 12.54
C VAL A 116 2.34 3.22 14.01
N LYS A 117 1.25 2.52 14.37
CA LYS A 117 0.79 2.38 15.76
C LYS A 117 1.29 1.13 16.47
N ALA A 118 1.90 0.20 15.73
CA ALA A 118 2.37 -1.06 16.27
C ALA A 118 3.79 -1.38 15.80
N THR A 119 4.60 -1.96 16.67
CA THR A 119 6.02 -2.28 16.40
C THR A 119 6.20 -3.43 15.41
N ASN A 120 5.16 -4.19 15.14
CA ASN A 120 5.14 -5.29 14.18
C ASN A 120 4.65 -4.88 12.77
N ILE A 121 4.58 -3.58 12.49
CA ILE A 121 4.32 -3.03 11.15
C ILE A 121 5.63 -2.49 10.56
N ASN A 122 5.96 -2.91 9.35
CA ASN A 122 7.08 -2.38 8.57
C ASN A 122 6.56 -1.67 7.33
N ILE A 123 7.11 -0.49 7.04
CA ILE A 123 6.88 0.25 5.81
C ILE A 123 8.14 0.13 4.96
N VAL A 124 7.97 -0.35 3.73
CA VAL A 124 9.07 -0.53 2.77
C VAL A 124 8.78 0.27 1.51
N THR A 125 9.65 1.21 1.19
CA THR A 125 9.54 2.04 -0.02
C THR A 125 10.49 1.57 -1.11
N ARG A 126 10.00 1.54 -2.35
CA ARG A 126 10.79 1.28 -3.55
C ARG A 126 10.54 2.39 -4.57
N ASN A 127 11.59 2.82 -5.26
CA ASN A 127 11.49 3.82 -6.33
C ASN A 127 11.96 3.21 -7.63
N MET A 128 11.05 2.51 -8.29
CA MET A 128 11.35 1.74 -9.50
C MET A 128 10.20 1.82 -10.50
N ASP A 129 10.54 1.67 -11.78
CA ASP A 129 9.54 1.30 -12.79
C ASP A 129 8.82 0.01 -12.36
N VAL A 130 7.52 -0.08 -12.59
CA VAL A 130 6.71 -1.21 -12.12
C VAL A 130 7.15 -2.55 -12.68
N ASN A 131 7.59 -2.61 -13.95
CA ASN A 131 8.06 -3.86 -14.56
C ASN A 131 9.41 -4.28 -13.98
N ALA A 132 10.30 -3.30 -13.71
CA ALA A 132 11.56 -3.56 -13.03
C ALA A 132 11.32 -4.04 -11.60
N PHE A 133 10.38 -3.42 -10.88
CA PHE A 133 10.00 -3.84 -9.54
C PHE A 133 9.44 -5.27 -9.51
N LEU A 134 8.48 -5.59 -10.39
CA LEU A 134 7.89 -6.94 -10.49
C LEU A 134 8.90 -8.01 -10.93
N SER A 135 10.03 -7.60 -11.53
CA SER A 135 11.12 -8.49 -11.94
C SER A 135 12.20 -8.69 -10.86
N ASP A 136 12.12 -7.99 -9.73
CA ASP A 136 13.09 -8.08 -8.63
C ASP A 136 12.85 -9.36 -7.80
N GLU A 137 13.29 -10.50 -8.36
CA GLU A 137 13.07 -11.82 -7.73
C GLU A 137 13.66 -11.92 -6.33
N GLU A 138 14.83 -11.30 -6.07
CA GLU A 138 15.48 -11.36 -4.75
C GLU A 138 14.65 -10.62 -3.71
N PHE A 139 14.09 -9.46 -4.09
CA PHE A 139 13.18 -8.71 -3.23
C PHE A 139 11.95 -9.54 -2.88
N PHE A 140 11.27 -10.12 -3.87
CA PHE A 140 10.07 -10.93 -3.62
C PHE A 140 10.37 -12.21 -2.84
N LYS A 141 11.49 -12.89 -3.10
CA LYS A 141 11.92 -14.06 -2.30
C LYS A 141 12.05 -13.74 -0.81
N LYS A 142 12.54 -12.56 -0.46
CA LYS A 142 12.64 -12.12 0.93
C LYS A 142 11.29 -12.09 1.66
N TYR A 143 10.21 -11.71 0.98
CA TYR A 143 8.88 -11.57 1.57
C TYR A 143 7.99 -12.80 1.35
N PHE A 144 8.15 -13.51 0.23
CA PHE A 144 7.27 -14.60 -0.16
C PHE A 144 7.70 -15.96 0.38
N ASN A 145 9.00 -16.21 0.53
CA ASN A 145 9.58 -17.50 0.91
C ASN A 145 10.20 -17.48 2.32
N CYS A 146 9.44 -17.03 3.31
CA CYS A 146 9.90 -16.98 4.69
C CYS A 146 9.70 -18.32 5.41
N TYR A 147 10.19 -19.44 4.84
CA TYR A 147 10.16 -20.73 5.55
C TYR A 147 11.03 -20.67 6.82
N PRO A 148 10.63 -21.26 7.96
CA PRO A 148 9.42 -22.07 8.18
C PRO A 148 8.12 -21.27 8.40
N LYS A 149 8.16 -19.94 8.42
CA LYS A 149 7.00 -19.09 8.64
C LYS A 149 6.31 -18.82 7.30
N ARG A 150 5.03 -19.14 7.21
CA ARG A 150 4.23 -18.82 6.01
C ARG A 150 3.99 -17.32 5.89
N SER A 151 4.08 -16.83 4.66
CA SER A 151 3.65 -15.49 4.28
C SER A 151 2.32 -15.54 3.55
N SER A 152 1.45 -14.58 3.82
CA SER A 152 0.29 -14.26 2.99
C SER A 152 0.57 -12.96 2.25
N ASN A 153 0.47 -12.99 0.93
CA ASN A 153 0.88 -11.90 0.06
C ASN A 153 -0.29 -11.44 -0.80
N LEU A 154 -0.53 -10.14 -0.81
CA LEU A 154 -1.49 -9.49 -1.69
C LEU A 154 -0.77 -8.44 -2.52
N VAL A 155 -0.63 -8.71 -3.82
CA VAL A 155 0.01 -7.81 -4.78
C VAL A 155 -1.08 -7.00 -5.49
N PHE A 156 -1.02 -5.70 -5.32
CA PHE A 156 -1.95 -4.76 -5.93
C PHE A 156 -1.25 -4.01 -7.07
N VAL A 157 -1.80 -4.16 -8.27
CA VAL A 157 -1.29 -3.53 -9.50
C VAL A 157 -2.42 -2.74 -10.13
N ASP A 158 -2.29 -1.42 -10.12
CA ASP A 158 -3.30 -0.50 -10.65
C ASP A 158 -2.71 0.44 -11.70
N PRO A 159 -2.49 -0.05 -12.93
CA PRO A 159 -1.90 0.74 -13.99
C PRO A 159 -2.87 1.78 -14.53
N TYR A 160 -2.35 2.94 -14.94
CA TYR A 160 -3.13 3.97 -15.64
C TYR A 160 -3.69 3.49 -17.00
N ASN A 161 -2.98 2.54 -17.63
CA ASN A 161 -3.43 1.86 -18.84
C ASN A 161 -2.85 0.43 -18.89
N PHE A 162 -3.50 -0.44 -19.65
CA PHE A 162 -3.11 -1.86 -19.76
C PHE A 162 -1.71 -2.11 -20.35
N CYS A 163 -1.15 -1.14 -21.08
CA CYS A 163 0.18 -1.27 -21.67
C CYS A 163 1.31 -0.98 -20.67
N THR A 164 1.01 -0.43 -19.50
CA THR A 164 2.02 -0.04 -18.51
C THR A 164 2.69 -1.25 -17.87
N VAL A 165 1.94 -2.33 -17.65
CA VAL A 165 2.43 -3.55 -17.01
C VAL A 165 2.47 -4.67 -18.04
N LYS A 166 3.62 -5.31 -18.21
CA LYS A 166 3.78 -6.46 -19.10
C LYS A 166 3.15 -7.69 -18.46
N ILE A 167 2.23 -8.36 -19.15
CA ILE A 167 1.52 -9.55 -18.65
C ILE A 167 2.52 -10.64 -18.20
N SER A 168 3.62 -10.83 -18.93
CA SER A 168 4.68 -11.79 -18.56
C SER A 168 5.32 -11.55 -17.19
N MET A 169 5.12 -10.38 -16.57
CA MET A 169 5.58 -10.09 -15.21
C MET A 169 4.60 -10.55 -14.15
N LEU A 170 3.35 -10.85 -14.53
CA LEU A 170 2.30 -11.33 -13.62
C LEU A 170 2.19 -12.86 -13.60
N GLU A 171 2.89 -13.55 -14.51
CA GLU A 171 2.85 -15.01 -14.66
C GLU A 171 3.98 -15.74 -13.90
N LYS A 172 4.84 -15.01 -13.20
CA LYS A 172 5.95 -15.55 -12.39
C LYS A 172 5.53 -15.72 -10.94
#